data_769d74c6c74f39a1788820030adc562e
#
_entry.id   769d74c6c74f39a1788820030adc562e
#
_cell.length_a   1.000
_cell.length_b   1.000
_cell.length_c   1.000
_cell.angle_alpha   90.00
_cell.angle_beta   90.00
_cell.angle_gamma   90.00
#
_symmetry.space_group_name_H-M   'P 1'
#
loop_
_entity.id
_entity.type
_entity.pdbx_description
1 polymer ?
#
loop_
_entity_poly.entity_id
_entity_poly.type
_entity_poly.pdbx_seq_one_letter_code
_entity_poly.pdbx_strand_id
1 'polypeptide(L)'
;MQTYLDLLRRILDEGVERGDRTGTGTLSVFGHQMRFDLSKGFPAVTTKKLHWPSIIHELLWFLSGDTNVRYLQENKVRIWNEWADENGDLGPVYGKQWRKWEAKDGRIIDQISQAIDLINNNPSSRRILVSAWNVGELDDMALMPCHAFFQFYVADGKLSCQLYQRSADVFLGVPFNIASYALLTHMMAQVCGLGVGDFIHTIGDAHLYLNHLDQAKEQVSREPLDLPTLILDSSIMDIDAFTGGHIEIEGYEHHPHIAAPISV
;
A
#
# COMPACT_ATOMS: atom_id res chain seq x y z
N MET A 1 -13.93 1.18 -9.12
CA MET A 1 -13.06 2.21 -8.46
C MET A 1 -13.81 3.49 -8.05
N GLN A 2 -15.15 3.45 -8.08
CA GLN A 2 -15.98 4.61 -7.71
C GLN A 2 -15.65 5.14 -6.29
N THR A 3 -15.47 4.26 -5.31
CA THR A 3 -15.16 4.61 -3.91
C THR A 3 -13.92 5.51 -3.76
N TYR A 4 -12.90 5.31 -4.60
CA TYR A 4 -11.71 6.16 -4.63
C TYR A 4 -12.04 7.56 -5.22
N LEU A 5 -12.82 7.62 -6.30
CA LEU A 5 -13.26 8.91 -6.87
C LEU A 5 -14.15 9.69 -5.91
N ASP A 6 -14.95 9.00 -5.11
CA ASP A 6 -15.81 9.63 -4.09
C ASP A 6 -14.97 10.27 -2.98
N LEU A 7 -13.82 9.64 -2.60
CA LEU A 7 -12.86 10.26 -1.70
C LEU A 7 -12.24 11.53 -2.29
N LEU A 8 -11.83 11.51 -3.57
CA LEU A 8 -11.31 12.71 -4.25
C LEU A 8 -12.33 13.84 -4.25
N ARG A 9 -13.61 13.54 -4.62
CA ARG A 9 -14.71 14.52 -4.60
C ARG A 9 -14.92 15.08 -3.20
N ARG A 10 -14.97 14.19 -2.19
CA ARG A 10 -15.14 14.62 -0.79
C ARG A 10 -14.07 15.61 -0.37
N ILE A 11 -12.78 15.37 -0.72
CA ILE A 11 -11.72 16.31 -0.35
C ILE A 11 -11.85 17.63 -1.11
N LEU A 12 -12.21 17.61 -2.40
CA LEU A 12 -12.42 18.81 -3.19
C LEU A 12 -13.58 19.66 -2.67
N ASP A 13 -14.64 19.03 -2.14
CA ASP A 13 -15.88 19.69 -1.71
C ASP A 13 -15.86 20.08 -0.22
N GLU A 14 -15.29 19.26 0.64
CA GLU A 14 -15.36 19.39 2.10
C GLU A 14 -13.98 19.62 2.77
N GLY A 15 -12.88 19.51 1.99
CA GLY A 15 -11.53 19.58 2.54
C GLY A 15 -11.21 20.92 3.17
N VAL A 16 -10.53 20.85 4.33
CA VAL A 16 -10.02 22.03 5.04
C VAL A 16 -8.60 22.31 4.59
N GLU A 17 -8.30 23.54 4.21
CA GLU A 17 -6.94 23.96 3.85
C GLU A 17 -6.04 23.95 5.09
N ARG A 18 -4.85 23.32 4.95
CA ARG A 18 -3.85 23.19 6.01
C ARG A 18 -2.45 23.38 5.45
N GLY A 19 -1.58 23.98 6.25
CA GLY A 19 -0.14 23.93 5.98
C GLY A 19 0.41 22.52 6.19
N ASP A 20 1.50 22.21 5.50
CA ASP A 20 2.21 20.94 5.61
C ASP A 20 3.73 21.15 5.68
N ARG A 21 4.49 20.08 5.94
CA ARG A 21 5.97 20.10 6.05
C ARG A 21 6.66 20.60 4.78
N THR A 22 6.08 20.33 3.62
CA THR A 22 6.68 20.68 2.32
C THR A 22 6.45 22.16 1.93
N GLY A 23 5.57 22.86 2.65
CA GLY A 23 5.19 24.25 2.34
C GLY A 23 4.25 24.40 1.14
N THR A 24 3.83 23.30 0.50
CA THR A 24 2.89 23.29 -0.63
C THR A 24 1.46 23.64 -0.19
N GLY A 25 1.08 23.21 1.01
CA GLY A 25 -0.30 23.25 1.51
C GLY A 25 -1.16 22.10 0.98
N THR A 26 -2.20 21.77 1.71
CA THR A 26 -3.12 20.67 1.39
C THR A 26 -4.57 21.05 1.64
N LEU A 27 -5.49 20.43 0.90
CA LEU A 27 -6.88 20.25 1.33
C LEU A 27 -7.01 18.87 1.97
N SER A 28 -7.57 18.77 3.18
CA SER A 28 -7.67 17.48 3.88
C SER A 28 -9.03 17.25 4.54
N VAL A 29 -9.39 15.96 4.63
CA VAL A 29 -10.47 15.46 5.48
C VAL A 29 -9.87 14.45 6.47
N PHE A 30 -10.37 14.43 7.70
CA PHE A 30 -9.89 13.49 8.71
C PHE A 30 -10.88 12.34 8.91
N GLY A 31 -10.38 11.12 8.75
CA GLY A 31 -11.17 9.91 8.88
C GLY A 31 -11.98 9.57 7.63
N HIS A 32 -11.51 8.57 6.88
CA HIS A 32 -12.21 7.99 5.75
C HIS A 32 -11.92 6.50 5.64
N GLN A 33 -12.92 5.73 5.16
CA GLN A 33 -12.74 4.31 4.93
C GLN A 33 -13.32 3.92 3.58
N MET A 34 -12.52 3.16 2.81
CA MET A 34 -12.93 2.54 1.56
C MET A 34 -12.92 1.02 1.72
N ARG A 35 -13.81 0.33 1.01
CA ARG A 35 -13.88 -1.15 0.98
C ARG A 35 -13.89 -1.62 -0.45
N PHE A 36 -13.08 -2.63 -0.74
CA PHE A 36 -12.92 -3.24 -2.04
C PHE A 36 -13.13 -4.74 -1.91
N ASP A 37 -14.17 -5.28 -2.54
CA ASP A 37 -14.42 -6.72 -2.64
C ASP A 37 -13.47 -7.31 -3.69
N LEU A 38 -12.44 -8.02 -3.23
CA LEU A 38 -11.39 -8.56 -4.09
C LEU A 38 -11.87 -9.70 -5.00
N SER A 39 -13.04 -10.27 -4.71
CA SER A 39 -13.65 -11.30 -5.57
C SER A 39 -14.27 -10.73 -6.86
N LYS A 40 -14.44 -9.40 -6.94
CA LYS A 40 -15.03 -8.72 -8.10
C LYS A 40 -14.01 -8.19 -9.11
N GLY A 41 -12.74 -8.43 -8.87
CA GLY A 41 -11.62 -7.96 -9.69
C GLY A 41 -10.59 -7.24 -8.84
N PHE A 42 -9.42 -7.00 -9.44
CA PHE A 42 -8.31 -6.36 -8.75
C PHE A 42 -8.55 -4.83 -8.68
N PRO A 43 -8.51 -4.20 -7.49
CA PRO A 43 -8.90 -2.80 -7.31
C PRO A 43 -7.80 -1.83 -7.80
N ALA A 44 -7.59 -1.79 -9.10
CA ALA A 44 -6.70 -0.85 -9.76
C ALA A 44 -7.44 0.42 -10.17
N VAL A 45 -6.87 1.58 -9.91
CA VAL A 45 -7.39 2.84 -10.44
C VAL A 45 -7.21 2.85 -11.96
N THR A 46 -8.33 3.02 -12.70
CA THR A 46 -8.38 3.03 -14.17
C THR A 46 -8.55 4.45 -14.73
N THR A 47 -8.91 5.41 -13.91
CA THR A 47 -9.09 6.82 -14.32
C THR A 47 -7.78 7.57 -14.56
N LYS A 48 -6.64 6.95 -14.27
CA LYS A 48 -5.30 7.31 -14.73
C LYS A 48 -4.42 6.06 -14.76
N LYS A 49 -3.33 6.12 -15.54
CA LYS A 49 -2.37 5.00 -15.63
C LYS A 49 -1.60 4.82 -14.34
N LEU A 50 -1.54 3.59 -13.83
CA LEU A 50 -0.65 3.16 -12.75
C LEU A 50 0.68 2.61 -13.30
N HIS A 51 1.76 2.75 -12.53
CA HIS A 51 3.05 2.18 -12.86
C HIS A 51 3.26 0.88 -12.09
N TRP A 52 2.85 -0.25 -12.68
CA TRP A 52 2.88 -1.58 -12.05
C TRP A 52 4.26 -2.00 -11.53
N PRO A 53 5.38 -1.76 -12.24
CA PRO A 53 6.69 -2.11 -11.70
C PRO A 53 6.95 -1.47 -10.33
N SER A 54 6.57 -0.21 -10.12
CA SER A 54 6.74 0.44 -8.82
C SER A 54 5.92 -0.23 -7.73
N ILE A 55 4.65 -0.57 -7.99
CA ILE A 55 3.76 -1.20 -7.01
C ILE A 55 4.27 -2.58 -6.63
N ILE A 56 4.61 -3.40 -7.62
CA ILE A 56 5.05 -4.79 -7.43
C ILE A 56 6.40 -4.83 -6.71
N HIS A 57 7.39 -4.11 -7.21
CA HIS A 57 8.75 -4.15 -6.65
C HIS A 57 8.84 -3.47 -5.28
N GLU A 58 8.05 -2.43 -5.00
CA GLU A 58 7.98 -1.85 -3.66
C GLU A 58 7.46 -2.86 -2.64
N LEU A 59 6.37 -3.58 -2.95
CA LEU A 59 5.83 -4.61 -2.06
C LEU A 59 6.82 -5.75 -1.85
N LEU A 60 7.46 -6.26 -2.90
CA LEU A 60 8.49 -7.31 -2.81
C LEU A 60 9.69 -6.84 -1.96
N TRP A 61 10.08 -5.59 -2.11
CA TRP A 61 11.15 -4.98 -1.32
C TRP A 61 10.78 -4.89 0.16
N PHE A 62 9.54 -4.48 0.51
CA PHE A 62 9.07 -4.53 1.90
C PHE A 62 9.08 -5.97 2.45
N LEU A 63 8.60 -6.94 1.66
CA LEU A 63 8.56 -8.35 2.06
C LEU A 63 9.96 -8.96 2.24
N SER A 64 10.98 -8.49 1.53
CA SER A 64 12.36 -8.94 1.72
C SER A 64 13.00 -8.45 3.03
N GLY A 65 12.38 -7.47 3.70
CA GLY A 65 12.92 -6.84 4.91
C GLY A 65 14.15 -5.98 4.63
N ASP A 66 14.33 -5.53 3.38
CA ASP A 66 15.40 -4.61 2.97
C ASP A 66 14.97 -3.16 3.20
N THR A 67 15.94 -2.28 3.43
CA THR A 67 15.76 -0.83 3.62
C THR A 67 16.59 -0.01 2.65
N ASN A 68 17.42 -0.68 1.82
CA ASN A 68 18.24 -0.02 0.83
C ASN A 68 17.54 0.03 -0.54
N VAL A 69 17.55 1.19 -1.19
CA VAL A 69 16.86 1.41 -2.47
C VAL A 69 17.51 0.71 -3.66
N ARG A 70 18.66 0.05 -3.51
CA ARG A 70 19.41 -0.59 -4.60
C ARG A 70 18.55 -1.58 -5.39
N TYR A 71 17.83 -2.46 -4.70
CA TYR A 71 16.91 -3.41 -5.35
C TYR A 71 15.87 -2.68 -6.22
N LEU A 72 15.30 -1.59 -5.70
CA LEU A 72 14.32 -0.80 -6.45
C LEU A 72 14.94 -0.16 -7.69
N GLN A 73 16.14 0.41 -7.56
CA GLN A 73 16.87 1.04 -8.67
C GLN A 73 17.26 0.04 -9.75
N GLU A 74 17.70 -1.17 -9.40
CA GLU A 74 17.98 -2.27 -10.33
C GLU A 74 16.74 -2.67 -11.14
N ASN A 75 15.56 -2.57 -10.53
CA ASN A 75 14.26 -2.79 -11.16
C ASN A 75 13.64 -1.52 -11.77
N LYS A 76 14.44 -0.44 -11.94
CA LYS A 76 14.04 0.85 -12.54
C LYS A 76 12.93 1.60 -11.76
N VAL A 77 12.77 1.29 -10.48
CA VAL A 77 11.87 1.96 -9.55
C VAL A 77 12.65 3.03 -8.76
N ARG A 78 12.13 4.26 -8.73
CA ARG A 78 12.85 5.40 -8.17
C ARG A 78 12.03 6.17 -7.12
N ILE A 79 10.88 5.62 -6.73
CA ILE A 79 9.91 6.32 -5.86
C ILE A 79 10.42 6.60 -4.44
N TRP A 80 11.55 6.01 -4.05
CA TRP A 80 12.19 6.19 -2.75
C TRP A 80 13.53 6.95 -2.79
N ASN A 81 14.04 7.30 -4.00
CA ASN A 81 15.38 7.88 -4.16
C ASN A 81 15.57 9.20 -3.41
N GLU A 82 14.52 10.02 -3.28
CA GLU A 82 14.60 11.35 -2.68
C GLU A 82 14.76 11.33 -1.16
N TRP A 83 14.46 10.19 -0.52
CA TRP A 83 14.59 10.01 0.93
C TRP A 83 15.83 9.20 1.34
N ALA A 84 16.45 8.50 0.38
CA ALA A 84 17.62 7.67 0.65
C ALA A 84 18.85 8.54 0.93
N ASP A 85 19.69 8.06 1.86
CA ASP A 85 21.00 8.67 2.12
C ASP A 85 22.00 8.41 0.97
N GLU A 86 23.23 8.85 1.12
CA GLU A 86 24.30 8.69 0.12
C GLU A 86 24.67 7.23 -0.18
N ASN A 87 24.35 6.30 0.72
CA ASN A 87 24.54 4.86 0.58
C ASN A 87 23.30 4.15 0.05
N GLY A 88 22.19 4.87 -0.14
CA GLY A 88 20.91 4.35 -0.58
C GLY A 88 20.06 3.77 0.55
N ASP A 89 20.39 4.03 1.81
CA ASP A 89 19.66 3.52 2.97
C ASP A 89 18.56 4.50 3.41
N LEU A 90 17.46 3.94 3.94
CA LEU A 90 16.30 4.69 4.43
C LEU A 90 16.13 4.54 5.95
N GLY A 91 17.05 3.86 6.63
CA GLY A 91 16.89 3.49 8.03
C GLY A 91 15.81 2.40 8.22
N PRO A 92 15.32 2.20 9.46
CA PRO A 92 14.49 1.05 9.82
C PRO A 92 13.03 1.16 9.33
N VAL A 93 12.81 1.48 8.03
CA VAL A 93 11.48 1.65 7.44
C VAL A 93 10.79 0.30 7.22
N TYR A 94 9.56 0.31 6.80
CA TYR A 94 8.59 -0.78 6.52
C TYR A 94 9.14 -2.21 6.53
N GLY A 95 10.06 -2.55 5.61
CA GLY A 95 10.59 -3.90 5.46
C GLY A 95 11.27 -4.41 6.72
N LYS A 96 12.12 -3.59 7.35
CA LYS A 96 12.74 -3.95 8.62
C LYS A 96 11.70 -4.21 9.70
N GLN A 97 10.69 -3.35 9.83
CA GLN A 97 9.66 -3.51 10.85
C GLN A 97 8.81 -4.78 10.60
N TRP A 98 8.46 -5.07 9.37
CA TRP A 98 7.64 -6.25 9.03
C TRP A 98 8.37 -7.57 9.24
N ARG A 99 9.67 -7.61 8.93
CA ARG A 99 10.44 -8.85 8.83
C ARG A 99 11.53 -9.01 9.90
N LYS A 100 11.99 -7.90 10.48
CA LYS A 100 13.20 -7.90 11.35
C LYS A 100 13.01 -6.95 12.53
N TRP A 101 11.82 -6.92 13.13
CA TRP A 101 11.55 -6.11 14.32
C TRP A 101 12.40 -6.60 15.47
N GLU A 102 13.23 -5.72 16.03
CA GLU A 102 14.09 -6.05 17.16
C GLU A 102 13.34 -5.85 18.49
N ALA A 103 13.21 -6.94 19.25
CA ALA A 103 12.63 -6.89 20.59
C ALA A 103 13.70 -6.45 21.63
N LYS A 104 13.24 -5.95 22.77
CA LYS A 104 14.11 -5.47 23.85
C LYS A 104 15.13 -6.50 24.35
N ASP A 105 14.85 -7.79 24.21
CA ASP A 105 15.71 -8.91 24.58
C ASP A 105 16.62 -9.39 23.44
N GLY A 106 16.68 -8.64 22.33
CA GLY A 106 17.52 -8.93 21.15
C GLY A 106 16.93 -9.96 20.20
N ARG A 107 15.72 -10.50 20.44
CA ARG A 107 15.07 -11.39 19.48
C ARG A 107 14.62 -10.60 18.25
N ILE A 108 14.82 -11.20 17.10
CA ILE A 108 14.26 -10.69 15.83
C ILE A 108 12.88 -11.29 15.63
N ILE A 109 11.90 -10.44 15.41
CA ILE A 109 10.49 -10.82 15.17
C ILE A 109 10.16 -10.59 13.71
N ASP A 110 9.75 -11.67 13.04
CA ASP A 110 9.18 -11.62 11.68
C ASP A 110 7.66 -11.62 11.79
N GLN A 111 7.05 -10.44 11.66
CA GLN A 111 5.61 -10.27 11.80
C GLN A 111 4.82 -10.89 10.63
N ILE A 112 5.40 -10.94 9.42
CA ILE A 112 4.76 -11.59 8.26
C ILE A 112 4.69 -13.10 8.47
N SER A 113 5.79 -13.73 8.88
CA SER A 113 5.80 -15.17 9.20
C SER A 113 4.86 -15.50 10.36
N GLN A 114 4.80 -14.65 11.40
CA GLN A 114 3.84 -14.82 12.49
C GLN A 114 2.38 -14.68 12.02
N ALA A 115 2.09 -13.75 11.09
CA ALA A 115 0.76 -13.59 10.53
C ALA A 115 0.34 -14.84 9.73
N ILE A 116 1.24 -15.39 8.90
CA ILE A 116 1.01 -16.65 8.16
C ILE A 116 0.76 -17.81 9.12
N ASP A 117 1.58 -17.95 10.16
CA ASP A 117 1.40 -18.98 11.18
C ASP A 117 0.02 -18.88 11.87
N LEU A 118 -0.39 -17.67 12.27
CA LEU A 118 -1.69 -17.44 12.88
C LEU A 118 -2.85 -17.71 11.92
N ILE A 119 -2.75 -17.32 10.65
CA ILE A 119 -3.77 -17.60 9.64
C ILE A 119 -3.96 -19.10 9.49
N ASN A 120 -2.88 -19.88 9.46
CA ASN A 120 -2.93 -21.33 9.25
C ASN A 120 -3.38 -22.10 10.52
N ASN A 121 -2.87 -21.71 11.70
CA ASN A 121 -3.04 -22.50 12.92
C ASN A 121 -4.11 -21.94 13.88
N ASN A 122 -4.46 -20.67 13.77
CA ASN A 122 -5.47 -20.00 14.59
C ASN A 122 -6.20 -18.90 13.83
N PRO A 123 -6.93 -19.22 12.74
CA PRO A 123 -7.55 -18.23 11.85
C PRO A 123 -8.57 -17.32 12.53
N SER A 124 -9.13 -17.73 13.68
CA SER A 124 -10.04 -16.91 14.49
C SER A 124 -9.32 -15.87 15.37
N SER A 125 -7.99 -15.83 15.34
CA SER A 125 -7.20 -14.88 16.12
C SER A 125 -7.52 -13.43 15.73
N ARG A 126 -7.66 -12.58 16.74
CA ARG A 126 -7.79 -11.12 16.57
C ARG A 126 -6.43 -10.41 16.58
N ARG A 127 -5.33 -11.19 16.54
CA ARG A 127 -3.94 -10.70 16.67
C ARG A 127 -3.13 -10.88 15.39
N ILE A 128 -3.78 -11.14 14.25
CA ILE A 128 -3.15 -11.26 12.94
C ILE A 128 -2.88 -9.84 12.44
N LEU A 129 -1.87 -9.19 13.01
CA LEU A 129 -1.57 -7.78 12.81
C LEU A 129 -0.08 -7.60 12.53
N VAL A 130 0.25 -6.70 11.59
CA VAL A 130 1.61 -6.29 11.25
C VAL A 130 1.73 -4.78 11.43
N SER A 131 2.68 -4.32 12.23
CA SER A 131 2.92 -2.91 12.51
C SER A 131 4.26 -2.46 11.91
N ALA A 132 4.23 -1.31 11.22
CA ALA A 132 5.44 -0.59 10.84
C ALA A 132 5.73 0.58 11.80
N TRP A 133 4.75 0.94 12.66
CA TRP A 133 4.87 2.06 13.57
C TRP A 133 5.60 1.64 14.86
N ASN A 134 6.93 1.70 14.81
CA ASN A 134 7.81 1.43 15.95
C ASN A 134 8.23 2.76 16.60
N VAL A 135 7.55 3.13 17.68
CA VAL A 135 7.76 4.42 18.37
C VAL A 135 9.22 4.61 18.81
N GLY A 136 9.94 3.53 19.08
CA GLY A 136 11.34 3.60 19.51
C GLY A 136 12.35 3.86 18.39
N GLU A 137 11.94 3.74 17.11
CA GLU A 137 12.83 3.88 15.95
C GLU A 137 12.34 4.92 14.92
N LEU A 138 11.29 5.70 15.24
CA LEU A 138 10.72 6.66 14.27
C LEU A 138 11.71 7.73 13.84
N ASP A 139 12.55 8.19 14.77
CA ASP A 139 13.53 9.26 14.51
C ASP A 139 14.72 8.78 13.66
N ASP A 140 14.92 7.46 13.56
CA ASP A 140 15.95 6.83 12.74
C ASP A 140 15.49 6.54 11.31
N MET A 141 14.20 6.75 11.01
CA MET A 141 13.60 6.52 9.71
C MET A 141 13.70 7.75 8.81
N ALA A 142 14.16 7.60 7.58
CA ALA A 142 14.16 8.69 6.59
C ALA A 142 12.76 9.23 6.32
N LEU A 143 11.74 8.38 6.45
CA LEU A 143 10.33 8.75 6.38
C LEU A 143 9.52 7.88 7.35
N MET A 144 8.86 8.51 8.33
CA MET A 144 7.98 7.81 9.27
C MET A 144 6.82 7.15 8.52
N PRO A 145 6.48 5.87 8.84
CA PRO A 145 5.52 5.09 8.07
C PRO A 145 4.14 5.73 7.95
N CYS A 146 3.68 5.98 6.74
CA CYS A 146 2.30 6.39 6.47
C CYS A 146 1.34 5.20 6.66
N HIS A 147 1.71 4.02 6.18
CA HIS A 147 1.01 2.76 6.42
C HIS A 147 1.42 2.25 7.80
N ALA A 148 0.69 2.67 8.84
CA ALA A 148 1.12 2.46 10.22
C ALA A 148 1.02 1.00 10.64
N PHE A 149 -0.10 0.34 10.32
CA PHE A 149 -0.30 -1.10 10.56
C PHE A 149 -1.43 -1.63 9.69
N PHE A 150 -1.47 -2.95 9.54
CA PHE A 150 -2.57 -3.65 8.89
C PHE A 150 -2.91 -4.94 9.64
N GLN A 151 -4.14 -5.38 9.49
CA GLN A 151 -4.69 -6.55 10.16
C GLN A 151 -5.36 -7.47 9.16
N PHE A 152 -5.15 -8.78 9.31
CA PHE A 152 -5.86 -9.79 8.55
C PHE A 152 -7.04 -10.36 9.33
N TYR A 153 -8.05 -10.80 8.59
CA TYR A 153 -9.24 -11.45 9.11
C TYR A 153 -9.65 -12.61 8.21
N VAL A 154 -9.85 -13.79 8.81
CA VAL A 154 -10.27 -15.01 8.10
C VAL A 154 -11.73 -15.29 8.42
N ALA A 155 -12.56 -15.41 7.40
CA ALA A 155 -13.94 -15.85 7.51
C ALA A 155 -14.37 -16.58 6.23
N ASP A 156 -15.19 -17.62 6.36
CA ASP A 156 -15.77 -18.38 5.24
C ASP A 156 -14.73 -18.84 4.20
N GLY A 157 -13.54 -19.25 4.66
CA GLY A 157 -12.43 -19.68 3.81
C GLY A 157 -11.78 -18.55 3.00
N LYS A 158 -11.99 -17.29 3.38
CA LYS A 158 -11.45 -16.09 2.70
C LYS A 158 -10.61 -15.24 3.65
N LEU A 159 -9.58 -14.64 3.09
CA LEU A 159 -8.71 -13.68 3.79
C LEU A 159 -9.07 -12.24 3.38
N SER A 160 -9.35 -11.42 4.38
CA SER A 160 -9.51 -9.96 4.23
C SER A 160 -8.36 -9.22 4.91
N CYS A 161 -8.05 -8.02 4.43
CA CYS A 161 -7.03 -7.15 5.01
C CYS A 161 -7.62 -5.76 5.29
N GLN A 162 -7.32 -5.20 6.48
CA GLN A 162 -7.59 -3.80 6.79
C GLN A 162 -6.29 -3.06 7.04
N LEU A 163 -6.02 -2.02 6.26
CA LEU A 163 -4.92 -1.09 6.44
C LEU A 163 -5.39 0.15 7.22
N TYR A 164 -4.61 0.57 8.23
CA TYR A 164 -4.68 1.94 8.75
C TYR A 164 -3.51 2.76 8.22
N GLN A 165 -3.82 3.77 7.41
CA GLN A 165 -2.88 4.74 6.88
C GLN A 165 -3.09 6.08 7.58
N ARG A 166 -2.10 6.54 8.38
CA ARG A 166 -2.23 7.76 9.19
C ARG A 166 -2.27 9.04 8.37
N SER A 167 -1.61 9.02 7.20
CA SER A 167 -1.46 10.16 6.30
C SER A 167 -1.40 9.66 4.86
N ALA A 168 -2.19 10.24 3.97
CA ALA A 168 -2.35 9.75 2.61
C ALA A 168 -2.47 10.90 1.59
N ASP A 169 -1.46 11.01 0.71
CA ASP A 169 -1.61 11.74 -0.56
C ASP A 169 -2.59 10.97 -1.44
N VAL A 170 -3.81 11.50 -1.54
CA VAL A 170 -4.90 10.79 -2.21
C VAL A 170 -4.72 10.78 -3.72
N PHE A 171 -4.02 11.75 -4.31
CA PHE A 171 -3.82 11.79 -5.74
C PHE A 171 -2.67 10.87 -6.20
N LEU A 172 -1.46 10.97 -5.63
CA LEU A 172 -0.31 10.17 -6.05
C LEU A 172 -0.21 8.84 -5.31
N GLY A 173 -0.33 8.85 -3.98
CA GLY A 173 -0.03 7.69 -3.13
C GLY A 173 -1.16 6.66 -3.03
N VAL A 174 -2.39 7.10 -2.73
CA VAL A 174 -3.50 6.18 -2.45
C VAL A 174 -3.77 5.16 -3.56
N PRO A 175 -3.72 5.49 -4.88
CA PRO A 175 -3.87 4.49 -5.94
C PRO A 175 -2.84 3.35 -5.87
N PHE A 176 -1.60 3.67 -5.52
CA PHE A 176 -0.53 2.68 -5.33
C PHE A 176 -0.79 1.84 -4.08
N ASN A 177 -1.19 2.48 -2.97
CA ASN A 177 -1.45 1.80 -1.71
C ASN A 177 -2.62 0.82 -1.82
N ILE A 178 -3.72 1.18 -2.50
CA ILE A 178 -4.84 0.27 -2.77
C ILE A 178 -4.35 -0.98 -3.50
N ALA A 179 -3.63 -0.81 -4.61
CA ALA A 179 -3.13 -1.91 -5.42
C ALA A 179 -2.10 -2.77 -4.66
N SER A 180 -1.17 -2.14 -3.91
CA SER A 180 -0.13 -2.84 -3.14
C SER A 180 -0.73 -3.73 -2.04
N TYR A 181 -1.69 -3.22 -1.25
CA TYR A 181 -2.30 -4.02 -0.18
C TYR A 181 -3.33 -5.03 -0.68
N ALA A 182 -3.98 -4.76 -1.81
CA ALA A 182 -4.76 -5.79 -2.50
C ALA A 182 -3.86 -6.93 -2.98
N LEU A 183 -2.71 -6.62 -3.60
CA LEU A 183 -1.71 -7.61 -4.02
C LEU A 183 -1.20 -8.42 -2.82
N LEU A 184 -0.80 -7.76 -1.73
CA LEU A 184 -0.39 -8.43 -0.49
C LEU A 184 -1.47 -9.39 0.01
N THR A 185 -2.75 -8.97 0.00
CA THR A 185 -3.86 -9.81 0.45
C THR A 185 -4.00 -11.06 -0.41
N HIS A 186 -3.87 -10.93 -1.74
CA HIS A 186 -3.90 -12.09 -2.66
C HIS A 186 -2.72 -13.04 -2.43
N MET A 187 -1.48 -12.50 -2.28
CA MET A 187 -0.30 -13.31 -2.01
C MET A 187 -0.43 -14.08 -0.69
N MET A 188 -0.85 -13.40 0.38
CA MET A 188 -1.07 -14.01 1.70
C MET A 188 -2.19 -15.06 1.66
N ALA A 189 -3.28 -14.80 0.93
CA ALA A 189 -4.36 -15.77 0.75
C ALA A 189 -3.86 -17.02 0.03
N GLN A 190 -3.09 -16.89 -1.06
CA GLN A 190 -2.54 -18.00 -1.82
C GLN A 190 -1.62 -18.88 -0.96
N VAL A 191 -0.64 -18.29 -0.25
CA VAL A 191 0.30 -19.09 0.56
C VAL A 191 -0.37 -19.78 1.76
N CYS A 192 -1.52 -19.27 2.19
CA CYS A 192 -2.33 -19.86 3.25
C CYS A 192 -3.46 -20.76 2.73
N GLY A 193 -3.57 -20.98 1.41
CA GLY A 193 -4.61 -21.83 0.82
C GLY A 193 -6.04 -21.29 0.99
N LEU A 194 -6.21 -19.96 1.07
CA LEU A 194 -7.51 -19.29 1.24
C LEU A 194 -7.94 -18.56 -0.04
N GLY A 195 -9.24 -18.32 -0.18
CA GLY A 195 -9.76 -17.35 -1.12
C GLY A 195 -9.54 -15.91 -0.62
N VAL A 196 -9.81 -14.92 -1.49
CA VAL A 196 -9.75 -13.51 -1.11
C VAL A 196 -11.12 -12.98 -0.68
N GLY A 197 -11.13 -12.14 0.35
CA GLY A 197 -12.28 -11.40 0.84
C GLY A 197 -12.20 -9.93 0.45
N ASP A 198 -12.19 -9.04 1.43
CA ASP A 198 -12.16 -7.60 1.24
C ASP A 198 -10.76 -7.01 1.53
N PHE A 199 -10.41 -5.96 0.79
CA PHE A 199 -9.44 -4.98 1.25
C PHE A 199 -10.16 -3.74 1.80
N ILE A 200 -9.88 -3.38 3.05
CA ILE A 200 -10.42 -2.20 3.72
C ILE A 200 -9.30 -1.19 3.93
N HIS A 201 -9.44 0.00 3.37
CA HIS A 201 -8.47 1.08 3.52
C HIS A 201 -9.02 2.15 4.45
N THR A 202 -8.52 2.20 5.66
CA THR A 202 -8.86 3.22 6.67
C THR A 202 -7.77 4.29 6.70
N ILE A 203 -8.15 5.53 6.48
CA ILE A 203 -7.23 6.66 6.35
C ILE A 203 -7.51 7.66 7.47
N GLY A 204 -6.46 8.13 8.13
CA GLY A 204 -6.51 9.24 9.09
C GLY A 204 -6.62 10.58 8.38
N ASP A 205 -5.48 11.21 8.05
CA ASP A 205 -5.41 12.44 7.25
C ASP A 205 -5.40 12.08 5.77
N ALA A 206 -6.53 12.25 5.09
CA ALA A 206 -6.66 12.08 3.65
C ALA A 206 -6.57 13.45 2.98
N HIS A 207 -5.52 13.69 2.19
CA HIS A 207 -5.26 15.02 1.64
C HIS A 207 -4.92 15.02 0.15
N LEU A 208 -5.18 16.18 -0.46
CA LEU A 208 -4.71 16.59 -1.78
C LEU A 208 -3.76 17.78 -1.59
N TYR A 209 -2.56 17.72 -2.16
CA TYR A 209 -1.71 18.88 -2.25
C TYR A 209 -2.35 19.97 -3.11
N LEU A 210 -2.18 21.25 -2.75
CA LEU A 210 -2.82 22.36 -3.47
C LEU A 210 -2.38 22.43 -4.93
N ASN A 211 -1.19 21.97 -5.27
CA ASN A 211 -0.68 21.85 -6.63
C ASN A 211 -1.20 20.64 -7.41
N HIS A 212 -2.10 19.81 -6.81
CA HIS A 212 -2.76 18.66 -7.45
C HIS A 212 -4.26 18.88 -7.69
N LEU A 213 -4.82 20.03 -7.35
CA LEU A 213 -6.28 20.26 -7.40
C LEU A 213 -6.84 20.14 -8.81
N ASP A 214 -6.16 20.67 -9.83
CA ASP A 214 -6.62 20.60 -11.21
C ASP A 214 -6.52 19.17 -11.76
N GLN A 215 -5.48 18.43 -11.40
CA GLN A 215 -5.32 17.03 -11.74
C GLN A 215 -6.40 16.15 -11.08
N ALA A 216 -6.75 16.43 -9.83
CA ALA A 216 -7.82 15.74 -9.12
C ALA A 216 -9.19 16.03 -9.78
N LYS A 217 -9.48 17.28 -10.15
CA LYS A 217 -10.70 17.65 -10.91
C LYS A 217 -10.77 16.95 -12.25
N GLU A 218 -9.65 16.87 -13.00
CA GLU A 218 -9.59 16.10 -14.23
C GLU A 218 -9.88 14.62 -13.96
N GLN A 219 -9.26 14.02 -12.94
CA GLN A 219 -9.44 12.60 -12.63
C GLN A 219 -10.88 12.26 -12.24
N VAL A 220 -11.56 13.08 -11.45
CA VAL A 220 -12.96 12.83 -11.05
C VAL A 220 -13.98 13.07 -12.17
N SER A 221 -13.57 13.71 -13.27
CA SER A 221 -14.39 13.86 -14.48
C SER A 221 -14.40 12.62 -15.38
N ARG A 222 -13.49 11.65 -15.11
CA ARG A 222 -13.36 10.43 -15.91
C ARG A 222 -14.17 9.29 -15.31
N GLU A 223 -14.84 8.51 -16.16
CA GLU A 223 -15.56 7.31 -15.76
C GLU A 223 -14.57 6.16 -15.51
N PRO A 224 -14.69 5.42 -14.39
CA PRO A 224 -13.91 4.21 -14.19
C PRO A 224 -14.20 3.17 -15.26
N LEU A 225 -13.13 2.49 -15.71
CA LEU A 225 -13.22 1.32 -16.60
C LEU A 225 -13.32 0.04 -15.76
N ASP A 226 -13.52 -1.10 -16.42
CA ASP A 226 -13.58 -2.41 -15.76
C ASP A 226 -12.30 -2.72 -14.98
N LEU A 227 -12.47 -3.48 -13.91
CA LEU A 227 -11.33 -3.89 -13.07
C LEU A 227 -10.52 -4.97 -13.79
N PRO A 228 -9.18 -4.90 -13.75
CA PRO A 228 -8.32 -5.96 -14.26
C PRO A 228 -8.38 -7.19 -13.37
N THR A 229 -7.78 -8.27 -13.87
CA THR A 229 -7.57 -9.52 -13.13
C THR A 229 -6.12 -9.64 -12.70
N LEU A 230 -5.88 -9.94 -11.42
CA LEU A 230 -4.57 -10.34 -10.92
C LEU A 230 -4.36 -11.83 -11.15
N ILE A 231 -3.24 -12.17 -11.80
CA ILE A 231 -2.77 -13.56 -11.95
C ILE A 231 -1.50 -13.71 -11.12
N LEU A 232 -1.52 -14.64 -10.18
CA LEU A 232 -0.34 -15.09 -9.44
C LEU A 232 0.04 -16.50 -9.91
N ASP A 233 1.35 -16.77 -10.04
CA ASP A 233 1.84 -18.12 -10.32
C ASP A 233 1.41 -19.05 -9.16
N SER A 234 0.48 -19.95 -9.45
CA SER A 234 -0.12 -20.85 -8.45
C SER A 234 0.86 -21.87 -7.86
N SER A 235 2.05 -22.03 -8.43
CA SER A 235 3.09 -22.90 -7.88
C SER A 235 3.83 -22.29 -6.69
N ILE A 236 3.70 -20.98 -6.49
CA ILE A 236 4.38 -20.26 -5.40
C ILE A 236 3.55 -20.35 -4.11
N MET A 237 4.06 -21.11 -3.14
CA MET A 237 3.40 -21.35 -1.84
C MET A 237 4.20 -20.78 -0.67
N ASP A 238 5.26 -20.04 -0.95
CA ASP A 238 6.09 -19.33 0.04
C ASP A 238 6.09 -17.85 -0.29
N ILE A 239 5.77 -17.02 0.70
CA ILE A 239 5.71 -15.56 0.53
C ILE A 239 7.04 -14.97 0.07
N ASP A 240 8.15 -15.59 0.48
CA ASP A 240 9.51 -15.14 0.17
C ASP A 240 9.98 -15.61 -1.22
N ALA A 241 9.26 -16.53 -1.87
CA ALA A 241 9.58 -17.03 -3.21
C ALA A 241 8.97 -16.17 -4.34
N PHE A 242 8.09 -15.23 -4.03
CA PHE A 242 7.53 -14.35 -5.06
C PHE A 242 8.58 -13.42 -5.67
N THR A 243 8.53 -13.33 -6.99
CA THR A 243 9.28 -12.35 -7.79
C THR A 243 8.33 -11.57 -8.69
N GLY A 244 8.81 -10.47 -9.29
CA GLY A 244 7.99 -9.71 -10.24
C GLY A 244 7.48 -10.53 -11.43
N GLY A 245 8.19 -11.61 -11.82
CA GLY A 245 7.77 -12.51 -12.89
C GLY A 245 6.62 -13.47 -12.54
N HIS A 246 6.27 -13.57 -11.27
CA HIS A 246 5.16 -14.42 -10.79
C HIS A 246 3.84 -13.64 -10.64
N ILE A 247 3.82 -12.35 -11.02
CA ILE A 247 2.71 -11.42 -10.81
C ILE A 247 2.35 -10.77 -12.14
N GLU A 248 1.15 -11.00 -12.62
CA GLU A 248 0.65 -10.43 -13.87
C GLU A 248 -0.71 -9.74 -13.63
N ILE A 249 -0.93 -8.61 -14.32
CA ILE A 249 -2.19 -7.87 -14.30
C ILE A 249 -2.78 -7.93 -15.71
N GLU A 250 -3.79 -8.76 -15.89
CA GLU A 250 -4.49 -8.93 -17.17
C GLU A 250 -5.65 -7.94 -17.33
N GLY A 251 -5.84 -7.44 -18.55
CA GLY A 251 -7.00 -6.62 -18.89
C GLY A 251 -6.99 -5.22 -18.25
N TYR A 252 -5.82 -4.69 -17.88
CA TYR A 252 -5.73 -3.34 -17.32
C TYR A 252 -5.89 -2.28 -18.41
N GLU A 253 -7.13 -1.90 -18.66
CA GLU A 253 -7.47 -0.72 -19.45
C GLU A 253 -7.51 0.52 -18.54
N HIS A 254 -7.02 1.65 -19.05
CA HIS A 254 -6.91 2.87 -18.26
C HIS A 254 -6.98 4.13 -19.10
N HIS A 255 -7.44 5.23 -18.49
CA HIS A 255 -7.29 6.56 -19.07
C HIS A 255 -5.82 7.00 -19.11
N PRO A 256 -5.49 8.00 -19.92
CA PRO A 256 -4.12 8.54 -19.99
C PRO A 256 -3.58 8.96 -18.61
N HIS A 257 -2.26 8.90 -18.49
CA HIS A 257 -1.57 9.40 -17.31
C HIS A 257 -1.88 10.89 -17.07
N ILE A 258 -2.03 11.26 -15.80
CA ILE A 258 -2.13 12.65 -15.34
C ILE A 258 -0.85 12.94 -14.57
N ALA A 259 -0.01 13.81 -15.12
CA ALA A 259 1.24 14.22 -14.47
C ALA A 259 0.97 15.18 -13.31
N ALA A 260 1.68 14.99 -12.20
CA ALA A 260 1.65 15.89 -11.06
C ALA A 260 3.05 15.98 -10.41
N PRO A 261 3.44 17.13 -9.85
CA PRO A 261 4.70 17.26 -9.13
C PRO A 261 4.67 16.48 -7.82
N ILE A 262 5.82 15.94 -7.41
CA ILE A 262 5.98 15.33 -6.09
C ILE A 262 6.26 16.44 -5.09
N SER A 263 5.55 16.43 -3.94
CA SER A 263 5.82 17.34 -2.82
C SER A 263 6.66 16.61 -1.76
N VAL A 264 7.89 17.07 -1.52
CA VAL A 264 8.91 16.45 -0.63
C VAL A 264 9.35 17.39 0.49
#